data_0da8e0bc377f050a66b1f5f64b9f7a85
#
_entry.id   0da8e0bc377f050a66b1f5f64b9f7a85
#
_cell.length_a   1.000
_cell.length_b   1.000
_cell.length_c   1.000
_cell.angle_alpha   90.00
_cell.angle_beta   90.00
_cell.angle_gamma   90.00
#
_symmetry.space_group_name_H-M   'P 1'
#
loop_
_entity.id
_entity.type
_entity.pdbx_description
1 polymer ?
#
loop_
_entity_poly.entity_id
_entity_poly.type
_entity_poly.pdbx_seq_one_letter_code
_entity_poly.pdbx_strand_id
1 'polypeptide(L)'
;QKFHSHQIVWVESESSKIGRVYLPIHLWRKMHISNCMQIQVPLDVRVSFIIQEYPHLVNNPDILKAKIARLKSRYGSNTISDWNNLITSSDPHEFVKSILQSHYDPAYFKSLKNNYLKIKPTLYLENLSIPTIENLVDYLIHYNDNVLC
;
A
#
# COMPACT_ATOMS: atom_id res chain seq x y z
N GLN A 1 20.95 -7.28 -14.10
CA GLN A 1 21.43 -7.26 -12.69
C GLN A 1 21.57 -8.70 -12.23
N LYS A 2 22.71 -9.08 -11.66
CA LYS A 2 22.93 -10.42 -11.09
C LYS A 2 22.65 -10.34 -9.59
N PHE A 3 21.80 -11.22 -9.08
CA PHE A 3 21.60 -11.39 -7.64
C PHE A 3 22.75 -12.21 -7.05
N HIS A 4 23.28 -11.78 -5.93
CA HIS A 4 24.30 -12.51 -5.18
C HIS A 4 23.66 -13.19 -3.98
N SER A 5 24.03 -14.45 -3.71
CA SER A 5 23.43 -15.29 -2.67
C SER A 5 23.54 -14.75 -1.25
N HIS A 6 24.46 -13.80 -1.02
CA HIS A 6 24.72 -13.18 0.29
C HIS A 6 24.13 -11.78 0.44
N GLN A 7 23.40 -11.30 -0.55
CA GLN A 7 22.77 -9.98 -0.49
C GLN A 7 21.27 -10.08 -0.20
N ILE A 8 20.79 -9.21 0.68
CA ILE A 8 19.35 -9.04 0.91
C ILE A 8 18.72 -8.46 -0.35
N VAL A 9 17.61 -9.04 -0.78
CA VAL A 9 16.78 -8.52 -1.86
C VAL A 9 15.47 -8.04 -1.28
N TRP A 10 15.24 -6.74 -1.37
CA TRP A 10 13.98 -6.14 -0.97
C TRP A 10 12.94 -6.34 -2.06
N VAL A 11 11.76 -6.82 -1.67
CA VAL A 11 10.65 -7.12 -2.58
C VAL A 11 9.38 -6.53 -1.98
N GLU A 12 8.63 -5.85 -2.81
CA GLU A 12 7.29 -5.38 -2.44
C GLU A 12 6.35 -6.59 -2.21
N SER A 13 5.52 -6.52 -1.17
CA SER A 13 4.81 -7.68 -0.61
C SER A 13 3.30 -7.66 -0.78
N GLU A 14 2.74 -6.73 -1.52
CA GLU A 14 1.29 -6.53 -1.59
C GLU A 14 0.55 -7.71 -2.23
N SER A 15 1.05 -8.21 -3.37
CA SER A 15 0.33 -9.21 -4.15
C SER A 15 1.26 -10.18 -4.89
N SER A 16 0.81 -11.43 -5.00
CA SER A 16 1.45 -12.39 -5.93
C SER A 16 1.14 -12.09 -7.39
N LYS A 17 0.21 -11.18 -7.68
CA LYS A 17 -0.23 -10.86 -9.03
C LYS A 17 0.30 -9.50 -9.47
N ILE A 18 1.05 -9.49 -10.57
CA ILE A 18 1.60 -8.28 -11.20
C ILE A 18 0.95 -8.14 -12.59
N GLY A 19 -0.06 -7.28 -12.69
CA GLY A 19 -0.82 -7.11 -13.93
C GLY A 19 -1.52 -8.40 -14.36
N ARG A 20 -1.05 -9.04 -15.44
CA ARG A 20 -1.60 -10.30 -15.98
C ARG A 20 -0.80 -11.55 -15.59
N VAL A 21 0.30 -11.38 -14.88
CA VAL A 21 1.19 -12.49 -14.49
C VAL A 21 1.18 -12.71 -12.99
N TYR A 22 1.59 -13.88 -12.58
CA TYR A 22 1.75 -14.25 -11.18
C TYR A 22 3.21 -14.52 -10.86
N LEU A 23 3.63 -14.20 -9.65
CA LEU A 23 4.92 -14.62 -9.14
C LEU A 23 4.99 -16.17 -9.12
N PRO A 24 6.16 -16.74 -9.45
CA PRO A 24 6.37 -18.18 -9.28
C PRO A 24 6.05 -18.60 -7.84
N ILE A 25 5.34 -19.72 -7.68
CA ILE A 25 4.85 -20.18 -6.37
C ILE A 25 5.98 -20.36 -5.35
N HIS A 26 7.16 -20.80 -5.79
CA HIS A 26 8.31 -20.98 -4.91
C HIS A 26 8.85 -19.65 -4.38
N LEU A 27 8.88 -18.59 -5.23
CA LEU A 27 9.26 -17.25 -4.81
C LEU A 27 8.23 -16.69 -3.81
N TRP A 28 6.94 -16.81 -4.12
CA TRP A 28 5.86 -16.36 -3.25
C TRP A 28 5.91 -17.03 -1.87
N ARG A 29 6.11 -18.35 -1.81
CA ARG A 29 6.29 -19.07 -0.55
C ARG A 29 7.53 -18.60 0.22
N LYS A 30 8.65 -18.34 -0.49
CA LYS A 30 9.86 -17.82 0.14
C LYS A 30 9.65 -16.44 0.76
N MET A 31 8.90 -15.55 0.10
CA MET A 31 8.53 -14.25 0.64
C MET A 31 7.74 -14.37 1.95
N HIS A 32 6.76 -15.27 2.03
CA HIS A 32 5.92 -15.46 3.23
C HIS A 32 6.69 -15.92 4.48
N ILE A 33 7.76 -16.68 4.32
CA ILE A 33 8.60 -17.13 5.43
C ILE A 33 9.77 -16.19 5.72
N SER A 34 9.98 -15.17 4.89
CA SER A 34 11.01 -14.16 5.08
C SER A 34 10.54 -13.07 6.07
N ASN A 35 11.48 -12.28 6.55
CA ASN A 35 11.15 -11.11 7.36
C ASN A 35 10.37 -10.10 6.53
N CYS A 36 9.33 -9.54 7.10
CA CYS A 36 8.54 -8.46 6.51
C CYS A 36 8.76 -7.18 7.32
N MET A 37 9.13 -6.10 6.66
CA MET A 37 9.26 -4.79 7.26
C MET A 37 8.08 -3.93 6.84
N GLN A 38 7.39 -3.37 7.81
CA GLN A 38 6.28 -2.47 7.56
C GLN A 38 6.76 -1.02 7.60
N ILE A 39 6.36 -0.24 6.60
CA ILE A 39 6.58 1.20 6.56
C ILE A 39 5.24 1.88 6.77
N GLN A 40 5.18 2.80 7.71
CA GLN A 40 3.98 3.60 7.98
C GLN A 40 4.24 5.08 7.73
N VAL A 41 3.26 5.72 7.12
CA VAL A 41 3.24 7.14 6.79
C VAL A 41 1.92 7.72 7.30
N PRO A 42 1.88 8.96 7.84
CA PRO A 42 0.64 9.59 8.28
C PRO A 42 -0.44 9.58 7.19
N LEU A 43 -1.68 9.41 7.62
CA LEU A 43 -2.82 9.27 6.69
C LEU A 43 -2.92 10.45 5.73
N ASP A 44 -2.84 11.67 6.24
CA ASP A 44 -3.01 12.88 5.40
C ASP A 44 -1.85 13.06 4.39
N VAL A 45 -0.64 12.60 4.74
CA VAL A 45 0.49 12.55 3.79
C VAL A 45 0.21 11.55 2.67
N ARG A 46 -0.32 10.36 2.99
CA ARG A 46 -0.71 9.36 1.99
C ARG A 46 -1.86 9.85 1.11
N VAL A 47 -2.84 10.53 1.69
CA VAL A 47 -3.95 11.14 0.94
C VAL A 47 -3.42 12.14 -0.08
N SER A 48 -2.58 13.07 0.35
CA SER A 48 -1.98 14.07 -0.53
C SER A 48 -1.16 13.45 -1.66
N PHE A 49 -0.35 12.43 -1.33
CA PHE A 49 0.45 11.69 -2.29
C PHE A 49 -0.43 10.99 -3.34
N ILE A 50 -1.50 10.29 -2.93
CA ILE A 50 -2.41 9.60 -3.84
C ILE A 50 -3.09 10.58 -4.79
N ILE A 51 -3.52 11.74 -4.30
CA ILE A 51 -4.15 12.76 -5.14
C ILE A 51 -3.17 13.26 -6.20
N GLN A 52 -1.91 13.44 -5.85
CA GLN A 52 -0.86 13.89 -6.77
C GLN A 52 -0.49 12.82 -7.81
N GLU A 53 -0.40 11.55 -7.40
CA GLU A 53 -0.01 10.46 -8.28
C GLU A 53 -1.12 9.99 -9.24
N TYR A 54 -2.39 10.21 -8.86
CA TYR A 54 -3.54 9.75 -9.65
C TYR A 54 -4.47 10.88 -10.10
N PRO A 55 -3.95 11.99 -10.69
CA PRO A 55 -4.77 13.12 -11.11
C PRO A 55 -5.82 12.73 -12.15
N HIS A 56 -5.54 11.72 -12.97
CA HIS A 56 -6.47 11.18 -13.96
C HIS A 56 -7.71 10.53 -13.34
N LEU A 57 -7.63 10.03 -12.11
CA LEU A 57 -8.79 9.51 -11.37
C LEU A 57 -9.54 10.63 -10.67
N VAL A 58 -8.83 11.53 -10.01
CA VAL A 58 -9.40 12.66 -9.28
C VAL A 58 -10.20 13.57 -10.24
N ASN A 59 -9.69 13.81 -11.43
CA ASN A 59 -10.31 14.64 -12.44
C ASN A 59 -11.41 13.95 -13.27
N ASN A 60 -11.71 12.67 -12.98
CA ASN A 60 -12.73 11.89 -13.70
C ASN A 60 -13.71 11.21 -12.72
N PRO A 61 -14.69 11.98 -12.18
CA PRO A 61 -15.66 11.46 -11.21
C PRO A 61 -16.40 10.20 -11.66
N ASP A 62 -16.73 10.09 -12.94
CA ASP A 62 -17.47 8.95 -13.48
C ASP A 62 -16.64 7.65 -13.43
N ILE A 63 -15.33 7.74 -13.68
CA ILE A 63 -14.42 6.61 -13.55
C ILE A 63 -14.33 6.16 -12.10
N LEU A 64 -14.23 7.11 -11.15
CA LEU A 64 -14.24 6.78 -9.72
C LEU A 64 -15.54 6.13 -9.29
N LYS A 65 -16.69 6.69 -9.66
CA LYS A 65 -18.02 6.15 -9.36
C LYS A 65 -18.17 4.71 -9.90
N ALA A 66 -17.73 4.46 -11.13
CA ALA A 66 -17.77 3.12 -11.71
C ALA A 66 -16.87 2.11 -10.95
N LYS A 67 -15.72 2.57 -10.45
CA LYS A 67 -14.81 1.72 -9.64
C LYS A 67 -15.41 1.40 -8.28
N ILE A 68 -15.92 2.39 -7.53
CA ILE A 68 -16.49 2.17 -6.20
C ILE A 68 -17.82 1.40 -6.24
N ALA A 69 -18.59 1.48 -7.33
CA ALA A 69 -19.79 0.69 -7.51
C ALA A 69 -19.53 -0.83 -7.38
N ARG A 70 -18.34 -1.30 -7.75
CA ARG A 70 -17.91 -2.70 -7.61
C ARG A 70 -17.74 -3.13 -6.16
N LEU A 71 -17.64 -2.18 -5.23
CA LEU A 71 -17.50 -2.44 -3.80
C LEU A 71 -18.84 -2.54 -3.07
N LYS A 72 -19.97 -2.35 -3.79
CA LYS A 72 -21.32 -2.33 -3.21
C LYS A 72 -21.67 -3.61 -2.46
N SER A 73 -21.30 -4.76 -2.98
CA SER A 73 -21.55 -6.06 -2.32
C SER A 73 -20.81 -6.19 -0.97
N ARG A 74 -19.72 -5.47 -0.78
CA ARG A 74 -18.90 -5.52 0.43
C ARG A 74 -19.29 -4.46 1.47
N TYR A 75 -19.66 -3.26 1.03
CA TYR A 75 -19.86 -2.09 1.91
C TYR A 75 -21.32 -1.65 2.00
N GLY A 76 -22.20 -2.16 1.16
CA GLY A 76 -23.60 -1.78 1.11
C GLY A 76 -23.88 -0.47 0.37
N SER A 77 -25.17 -0.20 0.17
CA SER A 77 -25.60 0.96 -0.64
C SER A 77 -25.32 2.30 0.02
N ASN A 78 -25.43 2.39 1.35
CA ASN A 78 -25.24 3.65 2.07
C ASN A 78 -23.81 4.15 1.95
N THR A 79 -22.80 3.31 2.23
CA THR A 79 -21.39 3.67 2.08
C THR A 79 -21.03 4.08 0.65
N ILE A 80 -21.58 3.37 -0.34
CA ILE A 80 -21.37 3.74 -1.75
C ILE A 80 -22.03 5.10 -2.06
N SER A 81 -23.20 5.38 -1.49
CA SER A 81 -23.83 6.69 -1.64
C SER A 81 -23.00 7.81 -1.03
N ASP A 82 -22.46 7.60 0.18
CA ASP A 82 -21.63 8.58 0.86
C ASP A 82 -20.34 8.88 0.05
N TRP A 83 -19.68 7.85 -0.45
CA TRP A 83 -18.50 8.03 -1.33
C TRP A 83 -18.86 8.75 -2.64
N ASN A 84 -20.04 8.44 -3.24
CA ASN A 84 -20.52 9.17 -4.43
C ASN A 84 -20.76 10.64 -4.14
N ASN A 85 -21.28 10.98 -2.97
CA ASN A 85 -21.48 12.37 -2.55
C ASN A 85 -20.14 13.11 -2.41
N LEU A 86 -19.13 12.49 -1.79
CA LEU A 86 -17.77 13.07 -1.69
C LEU A 86 -17.15 13.30 -3.07
N ILE A 87 -17.29 12.36 -3.99
CA ILE A 87 -16.80 12.51 -5.37
C ILE A 87 -17.55 13.67 -6.08
N THR A 88 -18.85 13.79 -5.84
CA THR A 88 -19.68 14.81 -6.50
C THR A 88 -19.43 16.22 -5.94
N SER A 89 -19.15 16.32 -4.63
CA SER A 89 -18.81 17.58 -3.98
C SER A 89 -17.40 18.11 -4.35
N SER A 90 -16.68 17.37 -5.19
CA SER A 90 -15.30 17.70 -5.59
C SER A 90 -14.35 17.83 -4.39
N ASP A 91 -14.57 17.00 -3.38
CA ASP A 91 -13.66 16.88 -2.24
C ASP A 91 -12.84 15.57 -2.33
N PRO A 92 -11.77 15.57 -3.15
CA PRO A 92 -10.95 14.39 -3.34
C PRO A 92 -10.20 13.99 -2.06
N HIS A 93 -9.91 14.96 -1.18
CA HIS A 93 -9.18 14.69 0.06
C HIS A 93 -10.01 13.81 1.00
N GLU A 94 -11.25 14.21 1.31
CA GLU A 94 -12.13 13.43 2.18
C GLU A 94 -12.54 12.11 1.53
N PHE A 95 -12.74 12.06 0.23
CA PHE A 95 -12.99 10.80 -0.49
C PHE A 95 -11.81 9.82 -0.33
N VAL A 96 -10.57 10.24 -0.64
CA VAL A 96 -9.38 9.38 -0.55
C VAL A 96 -9.13 8.97 0.90
N LYS A 97 -9.28 9.87 1.86
CA LYS A 97 -9.18 9.60 3.29
C LYS A 97 -10.15 8.51 3.73
N SER A 98 -11.43 8.67 3.39
CA SER A 98 -12.50 7.73 3.73
C SER A 98 -12.24 6.34 3.15
N ILE A 99 -11.84 6.24 1.88
CA ILE A 99 -11.62 4.95 1.24
C ILE A 99 -10.34 4.26 1.75
N LEU A 100 -9.29 5.01 2.11
CA LEU A 100 -8.11 4.45 2.76
C LEU A 100 -8.50 3.82 4.10
N GLN A 101 -9.17 4.56 4.97
CA GLN A 101 -9.53 4.09 6.31
C GLN A 101 -10.53 2.93 6.31
N SER A 102 -11.49 2.94 5.39
CA SER A 102 -12.59 1.96 5.39
C SER A 102 -12.29 0.73 4.54
N HIS A 103 -11.46 0.85 3.52
CA HIS A 103 -11.23 -0.20 2.55
C HIS A 103 -9.77 -0.68 2.50
N TYR A 104 -8.85 0.20 2.15
CA TYR A 104 -7.46 -0.20 1.89
C TYR A 104 -6.72 -0.63 3.16
N ASP A 105 -6.70 0.19 4.19
CA ASP A 105 -5.95 -0.09 5.41
C ASP A 105 -6.41 -1.37 6.11
N PRO A 106 -7.73 -1.61 6.34
CA PRO A 106 -8.18 -2.86 6.92
C PRO A 106 -7.84 -4.09 6.08
N ALA A 107 -7.96 -3.98 4.74
CA ALA A 107 -7.63 -5.07 3.84
C ALA A 107 -6.13 -5.37 3.83
N TYR A 108 -5.30 -4.32 3.79
CA TYR A 108 -3.85 -4.42 3.83
C TYR A 108 -3.35 -5.05 5.13
N PHE A 109 -3.77 -4.55 6.29
CA PHE A 109 -3.35 -5.10 7.58
C PHE A 109 -3.81 -6.54 7.79
N LYS A 110 -5.00 -6.89 7.32
CA LYS A 110 -5.47 -8.29 7.33
C LYS A 110 -4.59 -9.17 6.46
N SER A 111 -4.26 -8.72 5.24
CA SER A 111 -3.37 -9.44 4.33
C SER A 111 -1.98 -9.64 4.94
N LEU A 112 -1.40 -8.57 5.50
CA LEU A 112 -0.09 -8.61 6.13
C LEU A 112 -0.04 -9.67 7.25
N LYS A 113 -0.99 -9.63 8.19
CA LYS A 113 -1.07 -10.57 9.31
C LYS A 113 -1.27 -12.02 8.85
N ASN A 114 -2.02 -12.24 7.78
CA ASN A 114 -2.32 -13.58 7.30
C ASN A 114 -1.17 -14.19 6.48
N ASN A 115 -0.36 -13.36 5.84
CA ASN A 115 0.63 -13.82 4.87
C ASN A 115 2.05 -13.85 5.42
N TYR A 116 2.36 -13.11 6.49
CA TYR A 116 3.73 -13.01 6.99
C TYR A 116 3.83 -13.47 8.44
N LEU A 117 4.75 -14.43 8.69
CA LEU A 117 4.99 -14.98 10.02
C LEU A 117 5.89 -14.08 10.88
N LYS A 118 6.75 -13.30 10.25
CA LYS A 118 7.78 -12.50 10.91
C LYS A 118 7.67 -11.06 10.45
N ILE A 119 6.91 -10.26 11.18
CA ILE A 119 6.80 -8.82 10.94
C ILE A 119 7.78 -8.13 11.88
N LYS A 120 8.75 -7.43 11.30
CA LYS A 120 9.74 -6.61 12.02
C LYS A 120 9.09 -5.35 12.59
N PRO A 121 9.74 -4.64 13.52
CA PRO A 121 9.26 -3.35 13.97
C PRO A 121 8.97 -2.40 12.80
N THR A 122 7.89 -1.65 12.93
CA THR A 122 7.45 -0.71 11.90
C THR A 122 8.40 0.47 11.78
N LEU A 123 8.77 0.82 10.58
CA LEU A 123 9.45 2.09 10.27
C LEU A 123 8.40 3.19 10.04
N TYR A 124 8.55 4.30 10.73
CA TYR A 124 7.67 5.45 10.60
C TYR A 124 8.36 6.55 9.80
N LEU A 125 7.72 7.00 8.72
CA LEU A 125 8.15 8.15 7.94
C LEU A 125 7.20 9.32 8.19
N GLU A 126 7.75 10.50 8.40
CA GLU A 126 6.94 11.72 8.61
C GLU A 126 6.29 12.22 7.31
N ASN A 127 6.97 11.99 6.18
CA ASN A 127 6.53 12.44 4.86
C ASN A 127 7.11 11.54 3.74
N LEU A 128 6.71 11.80 2.50
CA LEU A 128 7.17 11.12 1.28
C LEU A 128 8.04 12.03 0.40
N SER A 129 8.77 12.95 0.99
CA SER A 129 9.73 13.78 0.25
C SER A 129 10.89 12.95 -0.28
N ILE A 130 11.51 13.42 -1.36
CA ILE A 130 12.67 12.74 -1.97
C ILE A 130 13.77 12.46 -0.92
N PRO A 131 14.19 13.43 -0.08
CA PRO A 131 15.21 13.15 0.94
C PRO A 131 14.79 12.09 1.95
N THR A 132 13.50 12.05 2.36
CA THR A 132 13.00 11.04 3.29
C THR A 132 13.04 9.65 2.67
N ILE A 133 12.69 9.54 1.39
CA ILE A 133 12.73 8.28 0.64
C ILE A 133 14.18 7.83 0.42
N GLU A 134 15.08 8.72 0.06
CA GLU A 134 16.52 8.43 -0.11
C GLU A 134 17.12 7.90 1.19
N ASN A 135 16.86 8.54 2.33
CA ASN A 135 17.31 8.08 3.63
C ASN A 135 16.77 6.67 3.98
N LEU A 136 15.50 6.41 3.65
CA LEU A 136 14.91 5.07 3.82
C LEU A 136 15.63 4.04 2.94
N VAL A 137 15.88 4.36 1.68
CA VAL A 137 16.59 3.47 0.75
C VAL A 137 18.01 3.18 1.25
N ASP A 138 18.74 4.19 1.69
CA ASP A 138 20.07 4.03 2.26
C ASP A 138 20.05 3.16 3.52
N TYR A 139 19.08 3.37 4.39
CA TYR A 139 18.87 2.50 5.56
C TYR A 139 18.62 1.05 5.13
N LEU A 140 17.74 0.80 4.15
CA LEU A 140 17.42 -0.55 3.68
C LEU A 140 18.59 -1.23 2.99
N ILE A 141 19.41 -0.50 2.24
CA ILE A 141 20.62 -1.04 1.57
C ILE A 141 21.64 -1.53 2.62
N HIS A 142 21.78 -0.81 3.73
CA HIS A 142 22.73 -1.15 4.78
C HIS A 142 22.12 -2.00 5.91
N TYR A 143 20.83 -2.34 5.77
CA TYR A 143 20.11 -3.14 6.76
C TYR A 143 20.73 -4.53 6.88
N ASN A 144 21.09 -4.90 8.11
CA ASN A 144 21.57 -6.24 8.42
C ASN A 144 20.64 -6.90 9.44
N ASP A 145 20.04 -8.03 9.08
CA ASP A 145 19.10 -8.78 9.92
C ASP A 145 19.71 -9.24 11.27
N ASN A 146 21.04 -9.22 11.40
CA ASN A 146 21.75 -9.62 12.61
C ASN A 146 21.85 -8.52 13.70
N VAL A 147 21.32 -7.32 13.45
CA VAL A 147 21.42 -6.17 14.37
C VAL A 147 20.22 -6.10 15.35
N LEU A 148 19.21 -6.92 15.17
CA LEU A 148 18.03 -6.98 16.05
C LEU A 148 17.97 -8.34 16.77
N CYS A 149 18.96 -8.64 17.59
CA CYS A 149 18.86 -9.61 18.68
C CYS A 149 18.49 -8.90 19.98
#